data_1eb43bee95236f7ae7f80274e0bae339
#
_entry.id   1eb43bee95236f7ae7f80274e0bae339
#
_cell.length_a   1.000
_cell.length_b   1.000
_cell.length_c   1.000
_cell.angle_alpha   90.00
_cell.angle_beta   90.00
_cell.angle_gamma   90.00
#
_symmetry.space_group_name_H-M   'P 1'
#
loop_
_entity.id
_entity.type
_entity.pdbx_description
1 polymer ?
#
loop_
_entity_poly.entity_id
_entity_poly.type
_entity_poly.pdbx_seq_one_letter_code
_entity_poly.pdbx_strand_id
1 'polypeptide(L)'
;MITAAAMPISFVSWTALINNFALEQAAFSGREIGILQSLREVPGFLSFLVVYLLLFFREQRLCLVTLGLLGIGTAMTGFYPQVIGLYITTVIASIGFHYYETCNQSLAMQWLDKKTAPTMLGRIYGVASMAQVATLMMIFLVVLMITPGFDIMAVINGDSLPSSLVSYQGLYLGFGMVTLLLAVIGLTCFREFPVKNVQHKKIIIRSRYWLYYALIFMSGARRQIFVVFAGFLMVEKFGYTIGQIAFLFLINAVMNIWLAPQVGKLINHIGERRSLIIEYIGLIGVFTAYAFVTNAAFAAVLYLIDHFFFAMAIAIKTYFQKIADPADFAGTSSVAFTINHIVAVFLPAVFGLIWLYSPPMVFIIGAIFAGISLLLAFNVPRHPDQGNEVMIGHRGIPAMAAE
;
A
#
# COMPACT_ATOMS: atom_id res chain seq x y z
N MET A 1 12.55 14.50 7.89
CA MET A 1 11.98 15.07 6.65
C MET A 1 12.66 14.52 5.40
N ILE A 2 14.01 14.59 5.26
CA ILE A 2 14.72 14.07 4.08
C ILE A 2 14.43 12.57 3.84
N THR A 3 14.53 11.74 4.88
CA THR A 3 14.22 10.31 4.79
C THR A 3 12.76 10.03 4.43
N ALA A 4 11.84 10.87 4.92
CA ALA A 4 10.41 10.77 4.59
C ALA A 4 10.12 11.08 3.12
N ALA A 5 10.93 11.93 2.46
CA ALA A 5 10.84 12.17 1.04
C ALA A 5 11.52 11.07 0.21
N ALA A 6 12.62 10.51 0.72
CA ALA A 6 13.46 9.56 -0.03
C ALA A 6 12.75 8.22 -0.31
N MET A 7 12.02 7.68 0.66
CA MET A 7 11.32 6.40 0.50
C MET A 7 10.27 6.44 -0.62
N PRO A 8 9.35 7.42 -0.68
CA PRO A 8 8.36 7.49 -1.76
C PRO A 8 8.99 7.62 -3.15
N ILE A 9 10.15 8.25 -3.29
CA ILE A 9 10.82 8.41 -4.60
C ILE A 9 11.08 7.03 -5.23
N SER A 10 11.71 6.11 -4.53
CA SER A 10 11.95 4.75 -5.05
C SER A 10 10.69 3.91 -5.09
N PHE A 11 9.88 3.91 -4.02
CA PHE A 11 8.70 3.05 -3.94
C PHE A 11 7.66 3.38 -5.01
N VAL A 12 7.37 4.66 -5.20
CA VAL A 12 6.34 5.12 -6.15
C VAL A 12 6.82 4.98 -7.59
N SER A 13 8.10 5.28 -7.88
CA SER A 13 8.65 5.05 -9.22
C SER A 13 8.63 3.56 -9.58
N TRP A 14 9.03 2.69 -8.65
CA TRP A 14 8.96 1.24 -8.87
C TRP A 14 7.51 0.79 -9.15
N THR A 15 6.55 1.23 -8.34
CA THR A 15 5.14 0.84 -8.49
C THR A 15 4.54 1.34 -9.81
N ALA A 16 4.88 2.56 -10.23
CA ALA A 16 4.34 3.15 -11.46
C ALA A 16 4.89 2.48 -12.73
N LEU A 17 6.13 1.98 -12.68
CA LEU A 17 6.82 1.46 -13.86
C LEU A 17 6.74 -0.06 -14.00
N ILE A 18 6.52 -0.81 -12.88
CA ILE A 18 6.77 -2.26 -12.85
C ILE A 18 5.86 -3.05 -13.80
N ASN A 19 4.59 -2.69 -13.93
CA ASN A 19 3.66 -3.43 -14.79
C ASN A 19 4.05 -3.31 -16.27
N ASN A 20 4.31 -2.09 -16.74
CA ASN A 20 4.78 -1.86 -18.10
C ASN A 20 6.13 -2.54 -18.36
N PHE A 21 7.10 -2.37 -17.45
CA PHE A 21 8.42 -2.97 -17.58
C PHE A 21 8.36 -4.50 -17.62
N ALA A 22 7.58 -5.11 -16.75
CA ALA A 22 7.43 -6.55 -16.68
C ALA A 22 6.76 -7.13 -17.93
N LEU A 23 5.73 -6.46 -18.47
CA LEU A 23 5.07 -6.89 -19.69
C LEU A 23 5.92 -6.65 -20.94
N GLU A 24 6.47 -5.44 -21.10
CA GLU A 24 7.15 -5.03 -22.33
C GLU A 24 8.55 -5.61 -22.45
N GLN A 25 9.29 -5.76 -21.33
CA GLN A 25 10.69 -6.13 -21.34
C GLN A 25 10.95 -7.56 -20.84
N ALA A 26 10.10 -8.12 -20.00
CA ALA A 26 10.28 -9.43 -19.40
C ALA A 26 9.20 -10.45 -19.78
N ALA A 27 8.25 -10.07 -20.63
CA ALA A 27 7.13 -10.91 -21.10
C ALA A 27 6.36 -11.60 -19.97
N PHE A 28 6.12 -10.89 -18.88
CA PHE A 28 5.37 -11.40 -17.73
C PHE A 28 3.91 -11.67 -18.11
N SER A 29 3.39 -12.75 -17.56
CA SER A 29 1.95 -13.02 -17.49
C SER A 29 1.39 -12.67 -16.10
N GLY A 30 0.10 -12.84 -15.91
CA GLY A 30 -0.52 -12.69 -14.59
C GLY A 30 0.12 -13.57 -13.52
N ARG A 31 0.64 -14.75 -13.90
CA ARG A 31 1.37 -15.65 -12.99
C ARG A 31 2.63 -14.99 -12.44
N GLU A 32 3.50 -14.51 -13.33
CA GLU A 32 4.77 -13.90 -12.94
C GLU A 32 4.54 -12.63 -12.12
N ILE A 33 3.55 -11.80 -12.49
CA ILE A 33 3.14 -10.61 -11.71
C ILE A 33 2.64 -11.02 -10.33
N GLY A 34 1.79 -12.03 -10.23
CA GLY A 34 1.28 -12.53 -8.95
C GLY A 34 2.40 -12.99 -8.03
N ILE A 35 3.37 -13.78 -8.56
CA ILE A 35 4.54 -14.24 -7.80
C ILE A 35 5.44 -13.08 -7.39
N LEU A 36 5.71 -12.12 -8.29
CA LEU A 36 6.53 -10.94 -8.02
C LEU A 36 5.94 -10.13 -6.85
N GLN A 37 4.64 -9.88 -6.87
CA GLN A 37 3.96 -9.14 -5.81
C GLN A 37 3.91 -9.93 -4.49
N SER A 38 3.76 -11.25 -4.54
CA SER A 38 3.87 -12.11 -3.36
C SER A 38 5.28 -12.05 -2.76
N LEU A 39 6.33 -12.16 -3.57
CA LEU A 39 7.73 -12.05 -3.12
C LEU A 39 8.01 -10.68 -2.52
N ARG A 40 7.42 -9.61 -3.05
CA ARG A 40 7.54 -8.27 -2.49
C ARG A 40 7.03 -8.19 -1.05
N GLU A 41 6.00 -8.93 -0.71
CA GLU A 41 5.39 -8.86 0.62
C GLU A 41 6.05 -9.78 1.67
N VAL A 42 6.89 -10.76 1.24
CA VAL A 42 7.62 -11.65 2.15
C VAL A 42 8.48 -10.90 3.18
N PRO A 43 9.30 -9.90 2.80
CA PRO A 43 10.06 -9.14 3.79
C PRO A 43 9.18 -8.36 4.78
N GLY A 44 7.98 -7.94 4.35
CA GLY A 44 6.99 -7.32 5.24
C GLY A 44 6.46 -8.30 6.28
N PHE A 45 6.13 -9.52 5.87
CA PHE A 45 5.76 -10.60 6.80
C PHE A 45 6.92 -10.92 7.77
N LEU A 46 8.16 -10.90 7.29
CA LEU A 46 9.38 -11.14 8.08
C LEU A 46 9.92 -9.89 8.79
N SER A 47 9.18 -8.79 8.85
CA SER A 47 9.66 -7.53 9.47
C SER A 47 9.99 -7.67 10.95
N PHE A 48 9.48 -8.69 11.65
CA PHE A 48 9.88 -9.02 13.02
C PHE A 48 11.37 -9.36 13.14
N LEU A 49 12.02 -9.81 12.06
CA LEU A 49 13.47 -10.08 12.04
C LEU A 49 14.32 -8.82 12.23
N VAL A 50 13.75 -7.63 12.05
CA VAL A 50 14.42 -6.36 12.36
C VAL A 50 14.94 -6.35 13.80
N VAL A 51 14.21 -6.95 14.74
CA VAL A 51 14.64 -7.04 16.16
C VAL A 51 15.98 -7.74 16.31
N TYR A 52 16.24 -8.78 15.52
CA TYR A 52 17.53 -9.49 15.53
C TYR A 52 18.66 -8.66 14.89
N LEU A 53 18.34 -7.88 13.85
CA LEU A 53 19.31 -6.96 13.24
C LEU A 53 19.71 -5.83 14.20
N LEU A 54 18.78 -5.41 15.07
CA LEU A 54 19.05 -4.39 16.11
C LEU A 54 20.02 -4.87 17.21
N LEU A 55 20.35 -6.17 17.26
CA LEU A 55 21.44 -6.68 18.10
C LEU A 55 22.81 -6.27 17.56
N PHE A 56 22.95 -6.07 16.25
CA PHE A 56 24.20 -5.77 15.56
C PHE A 56 24.30 -4.32 15.10
N PHE A 57 23.16 -3.69 14.79
CA PHE A 57 23.08 -2.34 14.25
C PHE A 57 22.31 -1.40 15.15
N ARG A 58 22.77 -0.15 15.27
CA ARG A 58 21.94 0.90 15.85
C ARG A 58 20.74 1.20 14.96
N GLU A 59 19.58 1.41 15.55
CA GLU A 59 18.30 1.54 14.84
C GLU A 59 18.30 2.65 13.77
N GLN A 60 18.91 3.81 14.07
CA GLN A 60 19.04 4.90 13.11
C GLN A 60 19.92 4.50 11.91
N ARG A 61 21.04 3.81 12.13
CA ARG A 61 21.89 3.31 11.04
C ARG A 61 21.18 2.26 10.22
N LEU A 62 20.51 1.30 10.87
CA LEU A 62 19.74 0.27 10.19
C LEU A 62 18.66 0.91 9.29
N CYS A 63 17.93 1.91 9.79
CA CYS A 63 16.93 2.65 9.04
C CYS A 63 17.51 3.27 7.76
N LEU A 64 18.69 3.90 7.83
CA LEU A 64 19.33 4.54 6.69
C LEU A 64 19.96 3.54 5.70
N VAL A 65 20.57 2.45 6.23
CA VAL A 65 21.11 1.36 5.40
C VAL A 65 20.00 0.68 4.61
N THR A 66 18.87 0.40 5.25
CA THR A 66 17.71 -0.22 4.57
C THR A 66 17.06 0.73 3.57
N LEU A 67 17.03 2.04 3.83
CA LEU A 67 16.65 3.05 2.82
C LEU A 67 17.59 3.04 1.61
N GLY A 68 18.91 2.91 1.84
CA GLY A 68 19.89 2.74 0.77
C GLY A 68 19.67 1.45 -0.02
N LEU A 69 19.33 0.35 0.65
CA LEU A 69 19.01 -0.93 0.02
C LEU A 69 17.75 -0.83 -0.88
N LEU A 70 16.73 -0.08 -0.46
CA LEU A 70 15.59 0.24 -1.31
C LEU A 70 16.03 0.98 -2.59
N GLY A 71 16.91 1.99 -2.44
CA GLY A 71 17.45 2.73 -3.58
C GLY A 71 18.24 1.83 -4.53
N ILE A 72 19.11 0.95 -4.02
CA ILE A 72 19.88 -0.01 -4.81
C ILE A 72 18.95 -0.98 -5.54
N GLY A 73 17.99 -1.61 -4.84
CA GLY A 73 17.05 -2.55 -5.45
C GLY A 73 16.23 -1.91 -6.56
N THR A 74 15.77 -0.66 -6.34
CA THR A 74 15.07 0.12 -7.37
C THR A 74 15.99 0.41 -8.57
N ALA A 75 17.19 0.91 -8.33
CA ALA A 75 18.15 1.23 -9.40
C ALA A 75 18.52 0.01 -10.25
N MET A 76 18.67 -1.16 -9.62
CA MET A 76 19.00 -2.41 -10.30
C MET A 76 17.85 -2.97 -11.14
N THR A 77 16.58 -2.69 -10.79
CA THR A 77 15.42 -3.29 -11.46
C THR A 77 15.48 -3.13 -12.98
N GLY A 78 15.82 -1.95 -13.49
CA GLY A 78 15.88 -1.66 -14.91
C GLY A 78 16.94 -2.42 -15.72
N PHE A 79 17.92 -3.04 -15.06
CA PHE A 79 19.02 -3.76 -15.71
C PHE A 79 18.77 -5.26 -15.84
N TYR A 80 17.74 -5.79 -15.18
CA TYR A 80 17.45 -7.22 -15.15
C TYR A 80 16.06 -7.54 -15.69
N PRO A 81 15.81 -7.39 -17.02
CA PRO A 81 14.52 -7.65 -17.65
C PRO A 81 14.23 -9.15 -17.82
N GLN A 82 14.52 -9.95 -16.82
CA GLN A 82 14.24 -11.39 -16.79
C GLN A 82 13.45 -11.72 -15.51
N VAL A 83 12.65 -12.79 -15.57
CA VAL A 83 11.79 -13.21 -14.46
C VAL A 83 12.56 -13.30 -13.13
N ILE A 84 13.65 -14.06 -13.10
CA ILE A 84 14.45 -14.26 -11.89
C ILE A 84 15.13 -12.95 -11.45
N GLY A 85 15.65 -12.17 -12.39
CA GLY A 85 16.28 -10.88 -12.10
C GLY A 85 15.30 -9.90 -11.45
N LEU A 86 14.06 -9.81 -11.97
CA LEU A 86 13.02 -8.99 -11.40
C LEU A 86 12.60 -9.48 -10.01
N TYR A 87 12.50 -10.78 -9.79
CA TYR A 87 12.20 -11.32 -8.45
C TYR A 87 13.27 -10.94 -7.44
N ILE A 88 14.56 -11.10 -7.78
CA ILE A 88 15.69 -10.77 -6.89
C ILE A 88 15.71 -9.27 -6.57
N THR A 89 15.66 -8.41 -7.60
CA THR A 89 15.69 -6.95 -7.39
C THR A 89 14.48 -6.46 -6.60
N THR A 90 13.30 -7.05 -6.81
CA THR A 90 12.10 -6.79 -6.04
C THR A 90 12.27 -7.17 -4.56
N VAL A 91 12.82 -8.34 -4.26
CA VAL A 91 13.08 -8.76 -2.88
C VAL A 91 14.09 -7.83 -2.21
N ILE A 92 15.16 -7.43 -2.90
CA ILE A 92 16.15 -6.47 -2.38
C ILE A 92 15.48 -5.12 -2.05
N ALA A 93 14.72 -4.57 -3.00
CA ALA A 93 13.99 -3.32 -2.79
C ALA A 93 12.99 -3.44 -1.63
N SER A 94 12.30 -4.58 -1.54
CA SER A 94 11.30 -4.84 -0.52
C SER A 94 11.87 -5.00 0.88
N ILE A 95 13.01 -5.69 1.05
CA ILE A 95 13.74 -5.71 2.34
C ILE A 95 14.06 -4.28 2.74
N GLY A 96 14.59 -3.49 1.80
CA GLY A 96 14.87 -2.08 2.02
C GLY A 96 13.65 -1.31 2.49
N PHE A 97 12.53 -1.45 1.82
CA PHE A 97 11.27 -0.76 2.13
C PHE A 97 10.70 -1.14 3.50
N HIS A 98 10.46 -2.43 3.74
CA HIS A 98 9.75 -2.87 4.94
C HIS A 98 10.58 -2.69 6.22
N TYR A 99 11.88 -2.91 6.14
CA TYR A 99 12.77 -2.74 7.29
C TYR A 99 13.00 -1.26 7.59
N TYR A 100 13.11 -0.41 6.54
CA TYR A 100 13.11 1.04 6.71
C TYR A 100 11.82 1.52 7.39
N GLU A 101 10.66 1.09 6.90
CA GLU A 101 9.35 1.50 7.44
C GLU A 101 9.22 1.12 8.92
N THR A 102 9.63 -0.11 9.28
CA THR A 102 9.62 -0.60 10.66
C THR A 102 10.51 0.25 11.57
N CYS A 103 11.76 0.50 11.17
CA CYS A 103 12.68 1.34 11.94
C CYS A 103 12.21 2.79 12.01
N ASN A 104 11.73 3.35 10.89
CA ASN A 104 11.28 4.74 10.81
C ASN A 104 10.08 5.02 11.72
N GLN A 105 9.11 4.09 11.76
CA GLN A 105 7.97 4.19 12.69
C GLN A 105 8.42 4.13 14.15
N SER A 106 9.33 3.22 14.49
CA SER A 106 9.87 3.09 15.84
C SER A 106 10.62 4.35 16.26
N LEU A 107 11.53 4.85 15.43
CA LEU A 107 12.28 6.08 15.70
C LEU A 107 11.38 7.31 15.83
N ALA A 108 10.33 7.41 15.00
CA ALA A 108 9.36 8.50 15.11
C ALA A 108 8.65 8.49 16.47
N MET A 109 8.26 7.32 16.96
CA MET A 109 7.64 7.20 18.30
C MET A 109 8.60 7.52 19.43
N GLN A 110 9.89 7.21 19.29
CA GLN A 110 10.89 7.45 20.32
C GLN A 110 11.34 8.90 20.41
N TRP A 111 11.45 9.59 19.27
CA TRP A 111 12.02 10.94 19.19
C TRP A 111 11.02 12.07 19.30
N LEU A 112 9.75 11.81 18.91
CA LEU A 112 8.72 12.83 18.96
C LEU A 112 8.11 12.95 20.36
N ASP A 113 8.04 14.16 20.86
CA ASP A 113 7.34 14.47 22.11
C ASP A 113 5.83 14.25 21.95
N LYS A 114 5.18 13.65 22.94
CA LYS A 114 3.72 13.33 22.91
C LYS A 114 2.86 14.54 22.52
N LYS A 115 3.24 15.75 22.95
CA LYS A 115 2.51 16.98 22.64
C LYS A 115 2.66 17.44 21.19
N THR A 116 3.84 17.26 20.60
CA THR A 116 4.15 17.72 19.24
C THR A 116 4.06 16.61 18.19
N ALA A 117 4.02 15.35 18.63
CA ALA A 117 3.99 14.18 17.75
C ALA A 117 2.90 14.25 16.66
N PRO A 118 1.62 14.59 16.95
CA PRO A 118 0.59 14.63 15.91
C PRO A 118 0.94 15.62 14.79
N THR A 119 1.40 16.82 15.16
CA THR A 119 1.78 17.86 14.19
C THR A 119 3.01 17.47 13.38
N MET A 120 4.02 16.86 14.02
CA MET A 120 5.24 16.41 13.36
C MET A 120 5.01 15.22 12.44
N LEU A 121 4.20 14.24 12.85
CA LEU A 121 3.79 13.14 12.01
C LEU A 121 2.99 13.64 10.80
N GLY A 122 2.08 14.59 10.99
CA GLY A 122 1.38 15.24 9.89
C GLY A 122 2.32 15.91 8.88
N ARG A 123 3.38 16.58 9.34
CA ARG A 123 4.41 17.15 8.46
C ARG A 123 5.22 16.06 7.74
N ILE A 124 5.58 14.97 8.42
CA ILE A 124 6.29 13.83 7.82
C ILE A 124 5.45 13.21 6.69
N TYR A 125 4.17 12.94 6.94
CA TYR A 125 3.25 12.43 5.92
C TYR A 125 3.03 13.43 4.78
N GLY A 126 2.93 14.72 5.08
CA GLY A 126 2.82 15.77 4.06
C GLY A 126 4.03 15.80 3.13
N VAL A 127 5.25 15.72 3.68
CA VAL A 127 6.49 15.66 2.88
C VAL A 127 6.54 14.39 2.03
N ALA A 128 6.14 13.24 2.59
CA ALA A 128 6.07 11.98 1.84
C ALA A 128 5.07 12.07 0.68
N SER A 129 3.89 12.63 0.90
CA SER A 129 2.87 12.83 -0.14
C SER A 129 3.34 13.80 -1.23
N MET A 130 4.03 14.89 -0.86
CA MET A 130 4.61 15.80 -1.85
C MET A 130 5.69 15.12 -2.68
N ALA A 131 6.55 14.31 -2.07
CA ALA A 131 7.57 13.55 -2.79
C ALA A 131 6.94 12.52 -3.75
N GLN A 132 5.85 11.85 -3.34
CA GLN A 132 5.07 10.97 -4.21
C GLN A 132 4.53 11.71 -5.44
N VAL A 133 3.83 12.83 -5.22
CA VAL A 133 3.27 13.65 -6.31
C VAL A 133 4.39 14.16 -7.23
N ALA A 134 5.49 14.66 -6.67
CA ALA A 134 6.64 15.14 -7.46
C ALA A 134 7.27 14.01 -8.30
N THR A 135 7.40 12.80 -7.76
CA THR A 135 7.94 11.64 -8.48
C THR A 135 7.03 11.26 -9.65
N LEU A 136 5.73 11.15 -9.43
CA LEU A 136 4.77 10.83 -10.49
C LEU A 136 4.70 11.91 -11.57
N MET A 137 4.71 13.18 -11.14
CA MET A 137 4.77 14.32 -12.06
C MET A 137 6.05 14.27 -12.91
N MET A 138 7.20 13.97 -12.29
CA MET A 138 8.47 13.87 -13.01
C MET A 138 8.45 12.73 -14.04
N ILE A 139 7.94 11.54 -13.68
CA ILE A 139 7.77 10.43 -14.63
C ILE A 139 6.86 10.88 -15.79
N PHE A 140 5.71 11.47 -15.49
CA PHE A 140 4.77 11.93 -16.49
C PHE A 140 5.37 12.98 -17.43
N LEU A 141 6.07 13.99 -16.88
CA LEU A 141 6.74 15.03 -17.69
C LEU A 141 7.87 14.48 -18.56
N VAL A 142 8.68 13.53 -18.03
CA VAL A 142 9.73 12.89 -18.82
C VAL A 142 9.11 12.13 -20.01
N VAL A 143 8.04 11.38 -19.79
CA VAL A 143 7.33 10.68 -20.86
C VAL A 143 6.75 11.66 -21.87
N LEU A 144 6.11 12.73 -21.40
CA LEU A 144 5.54 13.79 -22.25
C LEU A 144 6.60 14.44 -23.17
N MET A 145 7.80 14.72 -22.63
CA MET A 145 8.87 15.39 -23.37
C MET A 145 9.55 14.48 -24.41
N ILE A 146 9.60 13.17 -24.15
CA ILE A 146 10.39 12.23 -24.97
C ILE A 146 9.52 11.47 -25.97
N THR A 147 8.18 11.43 -25.77
CA THR A 147 7.28 10.70 -26.66
C THR A 147 6.72 11.65 -27.73
N PRO A 148 7.13 11.52 -28.99
CA PRO A 148 6.59 12.35 -30.08
C PRO A 148 5.08 12.09 -30.26
N GLY A 149 4.31 13.18 -30.43
CA GLY A 149 2.87 13.05 -30.63
C GLY A 149 2.06 12.64 -29.41
N PHE A 150 2.64 12.81 -28.21
CA PHE A 150 1.90 12.59 -26.95
C PHE A 150 0.73 13.57 -26.84
N ASP A 151 -0.49 13.04 -26.76
CA ASP A 151 -1.70 13.82 -26.59
C ASP A 151 -2.36 13.52 -25.25
N ILE A 152 -2.53 14.55 -24.43
CA ILE A 152 -3.22 14.44 -23.12
C ILE A 152 -4.66 13.97 -23.30
N MET A 153 -5.35 14.40 -24.37
CA MET A 153 -6.73 13.98 -24.63
C MET A 153 -6.79 12.49 -24.97
N ALA A 154 -5.81 11.96 -25.70
CA ALA A 154 -5.69 10.53 -25.93
C ALA A 154 -5.48 9.75 -24.61
N VAL A 155 -4.69 10.32 -23.65
CA VAL A 155 -4.54 9.74 -22.30
C VAL A 155 -5.89 9.65 -21.59
N ILE A 156 -6.67 10.72 -21.61
CA ILE A 156 -7.97 10.80 -20.92
C ILE A 156 -8.97 9.85 -21.58
N ASN A 157 -8.97 9.75 -22.91
CA ASN A 157 -9.87 8.88 -23.66
C ASN A 157 -9.47 7.40 -23.60
N GLY A 158 -8.26 7.09 -23.11
CA GLY A 158 -7.73 5.73 -23.09
C GLY A 158 -7.31 5.22 -24.47
N ASP A 159 -6.99 6.12 -25.40
CA ASP A 159 -6.52 5.79 -26.72
C ASP A 159 -5.08 5.26 -26.68
N SER A 160 -4.72 4.41 -27.64
CA SER A 160 -3.35 3.91 -27.77
C SER A 160 -2.39 5.06 -28.07
N LEU A 161 -1.42 5.28 -27.20
CA LEU A 161 -0.34 6.23 -27.42
C LEU A 161 0.85 5.57 -28.14
N PRO A 162 1.67 6.37 -28.87
CA PRO A 162 2.93 5.87 -29.42
C PRO A 162 3.77 5.23 -28.31
N SER A 163 4.54 4.16 -28.65
CA SER A 163 5.49 3.56 -27.72
C SER A 163 6.44 4.62 -27.16
N SER A 164 6.61 4.69 -25.86
CA SER A 164 7.49 5.66 -25.24
C SER A 164 8.95 5.33 -25.58
N LEU A 165 9.73 6.32 -25.96
CA LEU A 165 11.19 6.21 -26.11
C LEU A 165 11.93 6.25 -24.77
N VAL A 166 11.20 6.24 -23.66
CA VAL A 166 11.75 6.36 -22.32
C VAL A 166 12.49 5.10 -21.93
N SER A 167 13.75 5.26 -21.55
CA SER A 167 14.54 4.15 -21.02
C SER A 167 14.09 3.78 -19.60
N TYR A 168 13.55 2.59 -19.43
CA TYR A 168 13.26 2.02 -18.09
C TYR A 168 14.51 2.00 -17.21
N GLN A 169 15.66 1.65 -17.79
CA GLN A 169 16.95 1.65 -17.08
C GLN A 169 17.27 3.03 -16.52
N GLY A 170 17.10 4.08 -17.34
CA GLY A 170 17.34 5.47 -16.92
C GLY A 170 16.43 5.91 -15.80
N LEU A 171 15.15 5.60 -15.87
CA LEU A 171 14.16 5.96 -14.81
C LEU A 171 14.46 5.22 -13.51
N TYR A 172 14.59 3.90 -13.53
CA TYR A 172 14.88 3.13 -12.32
C TYR A 172 16.22 3.52 -11.70
N LEU A 173 17.27 3.70 -12.52
CA LEU A 173 18.58 4.14 -12.05
C LEU A 173 18.48 5.54 -11.42
N GLY A 174 17.85 6.49 -12.10
CA GLY A 174 17.72 7.87 -11.61
C GLY A 174 17.02 7.95 -10.26
N PHE A 175 15.82 7.39 -10.13
CA PHE A 175 15.06 7.43 -8.88
C PHE A 175 15.73 6.62 -7.76
N GLY A 176 16.27 5.44 -8.08
CA GLY A 176 16.99 4.61 -7.11
C GLY A 176 18.25 5.29 -6.59
N MET A 177 19.03 5.93 -7.47
CA MET A 177 20.26 6.66 -7.08
C MET A 177 19.94 7.90 -6.26
N VAL A 178 18.86 8.63 -6.53
CA VAL A 178 18.43 9.75 -5.68
C VAL A 178 18.13 9.25 -4.26
N THR A 179 17.39 8.16 -4.12
CA THR A 179 17.10 7.57 -2.79
C THR A 179 18.38 7.10 -2.10
N LEU A 180 19.29 6.42 -2.82
CA LEU A 180 20.58 5.98 -2.29
C LEU A 180 21.41 7.17 -1.81
N LEU A 181 21.51 8.24 -2.62
CA LEU A 181 22.23 9.45 -2.27
C LEU A 181 21.68 10.10 -0.98
N LEU A 182 20.37 10.21 -0.87
CA LEU A 182 19.71 10.74 0.33
C LEU A 182 19.97 9.85 1.56
N ALA A 183 20.01 8.54 1.40
CA ALA A 183 20.38 7.60 2.47
C ALA A 183 21.85 7.78 2.90
N VAL A 184 22.77 7.93 1.94
CA VAL A 184 24.21 8.18 2.21
C VAL A 184 24.40 9.53 2.91
N ILE A 185 23.72 10.59 2.45
CA ILE A 185 23.73 11.89 3.14
C ILE A 185 23.23 11.72 4.59
N GLY A 186 22.16 10.94 4.79
CA GLY A 186 21.67 10.64 6.12
C GLY A 186 22.72 9.94 7.01
N LEU A 187 23.43 8.96 6.45
CA LEU A 187 24.46 8.19 7.18
C LEU A 187 25.69 9.04 7.53
N THR A 188 26.07 9.97 6.66
CA THR A 188 27.31 10.75 6.81
C THR A 188 27.10 12.08 7.54
N CYS A 189 25.95 12.74 7.30
CA CYS A 189 25.70 14.10 7.80
C CYS A 189 24.86 14.15 9.08
N PHE A 190 24.03 13.12 9.35
CA PHE A 190 23.16 13.16 10.52
C PHE A 190 23.82 12.56 11.74
N ARG A 191 23.78 13.33 12.83
CA ARG A 191 24.24 12.87 14.14
C ARG A 191 23.35 11.74 14.65
N GLU A 192 23.96 10.74 15.28
CA GLU A 192 23.21 9.70 15.97
C GLU A 192 22.56 10.23 17.24
N PHE A 193 21.29 9.90 17.44
CA PHE A 193 20.55 10.22 18.64
C PHE A 193 20.45 9.00 19.54
N PRO A 194 20.53 9.16 20.87
CA PRO A 194 20.40 8.05 21.80
C PRO A 194 18.97 7.49 21.77
N VAL A 195 18.88 6.15 21.86
CA VAL A 195 17.61 5.43 22.04
C VAL A 195 17.12 5.68 23.46
N LYS A 196 15.91 6.21 23.63
CA LYS A 196 15.37 6.55 24.95
C LYS A 196 14.82 5.32 25.71
N ASN A 197 14.18 4.36 25.01
CA ASN A 197 13.56 3.19 25.64
C ASN A 197 13.60 1.96 24.75
N VAL A 198 13.90 0.80 25.32
CA VAL A 198 13.76 -0.50 24.65
C VAL A 198 12.27 -0.88 24.62
N GLN A 199 11.72 -1.06 23.43
CA GLN A 199 10.31 -1.39 23.25
C GLN A 199 10.07 -2.89 23.51
N HIS A 200 9.21 -3.21 24.49
CA HIS A 200 8.70 -4.57 24.67
C HIS A 200 7.47 -4.79 23.76
N LYS A 201 7.62 -5.61 22.74
CA LYS A 201 6.50 -5.99 21.84
C LYS A 201 5.91 -7.31 22.31
N LYS A 202 4.80 -7.29 23.05
CA LYS A 202 3.98 -8.48 23.30
C LYS A 202 2.90 -8.58 22.23
N ILE A 203 2.80 -9.75 21.58
CA ILE A 203 1.69 -10.06 20.68
C ILE A 203 0.48 -10.40 21.56
N ILE A 204 -0.62 -9.68 21.37
CA ILE A 204 -1.87 -9.88 22.10
C ILE A 204 -2.98 -10.23 21.10
N ILE A 205 -3.49 -11.45 21.18
CA ILE A 205 -4.64 -11.90 20.40
C ILE A 205 -5.80 -12.11 21.38
N ARG A 206 -6.87 -11.30 21.21
CA ARG A 206 -8.08 -11.45 22.00
C ARG A 206 -9.26 -11.87 21.14
N SER A 207 -9.96 -12.92 21.56
CA SER A 207 -11.10 -13.46 20.83
C SER A 207 -12.25 -12.44 20.67
N ARG A 208 -12.41 -11.48 21.59
CA ARG A 208 -13.41 -10.41 21.49
C ARG A 208 -13.19 -9.49 20.27
N TYR A 209 -11.97 -9.42 19.71
CA TYR A 209 -11.67 -8.62 18.51
C TYR A 209 -11.75 -9.42 17.19
N TRP A 210 -12.36 -10.60 17.21
CA TRP A 210 -12.45 -11.50 16.05
C TRP A 210 -13.01 -10.82 14.79
N LEU A 211 -14.07 -9.98 14.97
CA LEU A 211 -14.68 -9.26 13.85
C LEU A 211 -13.71 -8.25 13.23
N TYR A 212 -12.94 -7.54 14.06
CA TYR A 212 -11.89 -6.65 13.59
C TYR A 212 -10.84 -7.42 12.77
N TYR A 213 -10.37 -8.57 13.26
CA TYR A 213 -9.39 -9.38 12.51
C TYR A 213 -9.96 -9.90 11.19
N ALA A 214 -11.22 -10.32 11.18
CA ALA A 214 -11.91 -10.75 9.96
C ALA A 214 -12.05 -9.61 8.94
N LEU A 215 -12.40 -8.40 9.39
CA LEU A 215 -12.47 -7.20 8.54
C LEU A 215 -11.09 -6.82 7.98
N ILE A 216 -10.02 -6.91 8.78
CA ILE A 216 -8.64 -6.66 8.34
C ILE A 216 -8.22 -7.69 7.29
N PHE A 217 -8.49 -8.99 7.51
CA PHE A 217 -8.20 -10.04 6.54
C PHE A 217 -8.90 -9.78 5.20
N MET A 218 -10.20 -9.52 5.24
CA MET A 218 -10.99 -9.26 4.03
C MET A 218 -10.56 -7.95 3.33
N SER A 219 -10.22 -6.92 4.09
CA SER A 219 -9.69 -5.66 3.53
C SER A 219 -8.36 -5.89 2.82
N GLY A 220 -7.45 -6.65 3.45
CA GLY A 220 -6.18 -7.05 2.84
C GLY A 220 -6.37 -7.86 1.56
N ALA A 221 -7.29 -8.82 1.57
CA ALA A 221 -7.57 -9.69 0.42
C ALA A 221 -8.07 -8.88 -0.80
N ARG A 222 -9.03 -8.00 -0.60
CA ARG A 222 -9.54 -7.12 -1.67
C ARG A 222 -8.47 -6.17 -2.18
N ARG A 223 -7.68 -5.61 -1.25
CA ARG A 223 -6.59 -4.71 -1.60
C ARG A 223 -5.60 -5.35 -2.57
N GLN A 224 -5.24 -6.62 -2.36
CA GLN A 224 -4.29 -7.32 -3.25
C GLN A 224 -4.86 -7.50 -4.66
N ILE A 225 -6.15 -7.80 -4.80
CA ILE A 225 -6.81 -7.88 -6.12
C ILE A 225 -6.67 -6.54 -6.84
N PHE A 226 -6.99 -5.45 -6.17
CA PHE A 226 -6.97 -4.14 -6.77
C PHE A 226 -5.55 -3.64 -7.06
N VAL A 227 -4.68 -3.63 -6.06
CA VAL A 227 -3.32 -3.06 -6.19
C VAL A 227 -2.50 -3.81 -7.26
N VAL A 228 -2.67 -5.13 -7.34
CA VAL A 228 -1.90 -5.96 -8.29
C VAL A 228 -2.60 -6.00 -9.65
N PHE A 229 -3.85 -6.41 -9.68
CA PHE A 229 -4.50 -6.83 -10.93
C PHE A 229 -5.27 -5.73 -11.66
N ALA A 230 -5.74 -4.66 -10.98
CA ALA A 230 -6.36 -3.54 -11.70
C ALA A 230 -5.33 -2.75 -12.52
N GLY A 231 -4.17 -2.46 -11.93
CA GLY A 231 -3.07 -1.82 -12.68
C GLY A 231 -2.54 -2.71 -13.80
N PHE A 232 -2.39 -4.01 -13.55
CA PHE A 232 -1.95 -4.99 -14.54
C PHE A 232 -2.95 -5.13 -15.69
N LEU A 233 -4.26 -5.18 -15.40
CA LEU A 233 -5.33 -5.19 -16.41
C LEU A 233 -5.24 -4.00 -17.36
N MET A 234 -4.98 -2.81 -16.83
CA MET A 234 -4.88 -1.60 -17.66
C MET A 234 -3.73 -1.70 -18.65
N VAL A 235 -2.59 -2.24 -18.25
CA VAL A 235 -1.43 -2.40 -19.13
C VAL A 235 -1.64 -3.59 -20.10
N GLU A 236 -2.02 -4.76 -19.59
CA GLU A 236 -2.13 -6.00 -20.38
C GLU A 236 -3.30 -5.95 -21.39
N LYS A 237 -4.49 -5.56 -20.91
CA LYS A 237 -5.72 -5.60 -21.73
C LYS A 237 -5.92 -4.34 -22.56
N PHE A 238 -5.62 -3.18 -21.99
CA PHE A 238 -5.91 -1.89 -22.61
C PHE A 238 -4.68 -1.17 -23.15
N GLY A 239 -3.47 -1.74 -22.99
CA GLY A 239 -2.25 -1.18 -23.54
C GLY A 239 -1.84 0.16 -22.92
N TYR A 240 -2.19 0.42 -21.66
CA TYR A 240 -1.80 1.66 -20.97
C TYR A 240 -0.30 1.81 -20.93
N THR A 241 0.19 2.93 -21.43
CA THR A 241 1.61 3.31 -21.41
C THR A 241 2.03 3.81 -20.03
N ILE A 242 3.34 3.90 -19.80
CA ILE A 242 3.92 4.47 -18.57
C ILE A 242 3.32 5.85 -18.26
N GLY A 243 3.15 6.70 -19.29
CA GLY A 243 2.58 8.05 -19.13
C GLY A 243 1.16 8.02 -18.61
N GLN A 244 0.31 7.14 -19.16
CA GLN A 244 -1.07 6.97 -18.73
C GLN A 244 -1.16 6.44 -17.30
N ILE A 245 -0.35 5.44 -16.93
CA ILE A 245 -0.28 4.92 -15.56
C ILE A 245 0.23 5.99 -14.59
N ALA A 246 1.30 6.71 -14.92
CA ALA A 246 1.83 7.78 -14.09
C ALA A 246 0.81 8.90 -13.89
N PHE A 247 0.08 9.29 -14.94
CA PHE A 247 -0.96 10.31 -14.87
C PHE A 247 -2.15 9.85 -13.99
N LEU A 248 -2.59 8.62 -14.15
CA LEU A 248 -3.67 8.04 -13.33
C LEU A 248 -3.28 7.98 -11.85
N PHE A 249 -2.06 7.54 -11.55
CA PHE A 249 -1.53 7.52 -10.17
C PHE A 249 -1.38 8.94 -9.61
N LEU A 250 -0.98 9.91 -10.44
CA LEU A 250 -0.87 11.31 -10.06
C LEU A 250 -2.24 11.88 -9.67
N ILE A 251 -3.26 11.68 -10.50
CA ILE A 251 -4.64 12.09 -10.18
C ILE A 251 -5.07 11.48 -8.85
N ASN A 252 -4.82 10.18 -8.67
CA ASN A 252 -5.18 9.48 -7.46
C ASN A 252 -4.44 10.02 -6.22
N ALA A 253 -3.14 10.30 -6.34
CA ALA A 253 -2.36 10.88 -5.25
C ALA A 253 -2.87 12.26 -4.83
N VAL A 254 -3.17 13.13 -5.80
CA VAL A 254 -3.75 14.47 -5.57
C VAL A 254 -5.15 14.36 -4.95
N MET A 255 -6.00 13.48 -5.50
CA MET A 255 -7.33 13.24 -4.95
C MET A 255 -7.28 12.76 -3.50
N ASN A 256 -6.39 11.85 -3.15
CA ASN A 256 -6.27 11.33 -1.79
C ASN A 256 -5.90 12.41 -0.76
N ILE A 257 -5.11 13.41 -1.12
CA ILE A 257 -4.77 14.54 -0.24
C ILE A 257 -6.05 15.29 0.18
N TRP A 258 -6.98 15.46 -0.74
CA TRP A 258 -8.23 16.16 -0.48
C TRP A 258 -9.32 15.25 0.11
N LEU A 259 -9.43 14.00 -0.39
CA LEU A 259 -10.48 13.06 0.01
C LEU A 259 -10.31 12.52 1.43
N ALA A 260 -9.09 12.19 1.87
CA ALA A 260 -8.87 11.55 3.16
C ALA A 260 -9.47 12.34 4.36
N PRO A 261 -9.32 13.68 4.45
CA PRO A 261 -9.99 14.45 5.51
C PRO A 261 -11.52 14.44 5.38
N GLN A 262 -12.06 14.43 4.16
CA GLN A 262 -13.52 14.43 3.94
C GLN A 262 -14.13 13.07 4.32
N VAL A 263 -13.45 11.97 3.98
CA VAL A 263 -13.84 10.62 4.40
C VAL A 263 -13.84 10.51 5.92
N GLY A 264 -12.82 11.06 6.60
CA GLY A 264 -12.79 11.09 8.06
C GLY A 264 -14.00 11.84 8.65
N LYS A 265 -14.37 13.01 8.09
CA LYS A 265 -15.57 13.76 8.51
C LYS A 265 -16.85 12.96 8.23
N LEU A 266 -16.94 12.29 7.09
CA LEU A 266 -18.08 11.45 6.73
C LEU A 266 -18.26 10.31 7.75
N ILE A 267 -17.18 9.58 8.08
CA ILE A 267 -17.20 8.49 9.06
C ILE A 267 -17.69 9.00 10.42
N ASN A 268 -17.20 10.17 10.87
CA ASN A 268 -17.65 10.77 12.10
C ASN A 268 -19.15 11.14 12.09
N HIS A 269 -19.70 11.49 10.93
CA HIS A 269 -21.10 11.89 10.79
C HIS A 269 -22.05 10.69 10.70
N ILE A 270 -21.73 9.67 9.88
CA ILE A 270 -22.64 8.53 9.63
C ILE A 270 -22.32 7.28 10.48
N GLY A 271 -21.15 7.25 11.12
CA GLY A 271 -20.65 6.13 11.93
C GLY A 271 -19.96 5.03 11.11
N GLU A 272 -19.15 4.21 11.80
CA GLU A 272 -18.31 3.18 11.19
C GLU A 272 -19.11 2.13 10.42
N ARG A 273 -20.21 1.63 11.02
CA ARG A 273 -21.04 0.59 10.39
C ARG A 273 -21.59 1.03 9.03
N ARG A 274 -22.17 2.23 8.96
CA ARG A 274 -22.73 2.74 7.70
C ARG A 274 -21.63 3.01 6.65
N SER A 275 -20.49 3.53 7.09
CA SER A 275 -19.34 3.77 6.24
C SER A 275 -18.83 2.48 5.60
N LEU A 276 -18.67 1.40 6.39
CA LEU A 276 -18.26 0.09 5.89
C LEU A 276 -19.30 -0.52 4.94
N ILE A 277 -20.60 -0.36 5.22
CA ILE A 277 -21.65 -0.85 4.33
C ILE A 277 -21.60 -0.14 2.98
N ILE A 278 -21.45 1.19 2.96
CA ILE A 278 -21.31 1.98 1.72
C ILE A 278 -20.07 1.57 0.95
N GLU A 279 -18.92 1.44 1.63
CA GLU A 279 -17.67 0.96 1.04
C GLU A 279 -17.88 -0.38 0.32
N TYR A 280 -18.47 -1.34 1.02
CA TYR A 280 -18.54 -2.71 0.48
C TYR A 280 -19.57 -2.86 -0.63
N ILE A 281 -20.69 -2.14 -0.58
CA ILE A 281 -21.64 -2.08 -1.70
C ILE A 281 -20.96 -1.45 -2.92
N GLY A 282 -20.23 -0.34 -2.74
CA GLY A 282 -19.48 0.30 -3.81
C GLY A 282 -18.41 -0.63 -4.41
N LEU A 283 -17.65 -1.33 -3.57
CA LEU A 283 -16.61 -2.26 -4.03
C LEU A 283 -17.18 -3.50 -4.73
N ILE A 284 -18.35 -4.02 -4.34
CA ILE A 284 -19.04 -5.07 -5.09
C ILE A 284 -19.32 -4.56 -6.52
N GLY A 285 -19.84 -3.33 -6.64
CA GLY A 285 -20.11 -2.70 -7.94
C GLY A 285 -18.83 -2.52 -8.77
N VAL A 286 -17.76 -1.98 -8.15
CA VAL A 286 -16.48 -1.73 -8.82
C VAL A 286 -15.84 -3.03 -9.31
N PHE A 287 -15.71 -4.05 -8.45
CA PHE A 287 -15.12 -5.32 -8.85
C PHE A 287 -15.96 -6.05 -9.91
N THR A 288 -17.29 -6.01 -9.79
CA THR A 288 -18.18 -6.56 -10.84
C THR A 288 -17.98 -5.83 -12.16
N ALA A 289 -17.89 -4.49 -12.13
CA ALA A 289 -17.64 -3.71 -13.34
C ALA A 289 -16.27 -4.03 -13.96
N TYR A 290 -15.22 -4.21 -13.14
CA TYR A 290 -13.90 -4.63 -13.65
C TYR A 290 -13.92 -6.00 -14.32
N ALA A 291 -14.72 -6.94 -13.84
CA ALA A 291 -14.84 -8.27 -14.48
C ALA A 291 -15.34 -8.18 -15.92
N PHE A 292 -16.18 -7.19 -16.24
CA PHE A 292 -16.81 -7.05 -17.55
C PHE A 292 -16.38 -5.79 -18.32
N VAL A 293 -15.39 -5.03 -17.81
CA VAL A 293 -14.95 -3.79 -18.45
C VAL A 293 -14.33 -4.08 -19.83
N THR A 294 -14.79 -3.35 -20.84
CA THR A 294 -14.29 -3.42 -22.22
C THR A 294 -13.73 -2.10 -22.73
N ASN A 295 -13.97 -1.01 -22.00
CA ASN A 295 -13.51 0.33 -22.38
C ASN A 295 -12.38 0.78 -21.44
N ALA A 296 -11.28 1.27 -22.02
CA ALA A 296 -10.09 1.70 -21.31
C ALA A 296 -10.37 2.90 -20.38
N ALA A 297 -11.06 3.93 -20.88
CA ALA A 297 -11.40 5.12 -20.07
C ALA A 297 -12.28 4.75 -18.88
N PHE A 298 -13.23 3.82 -19.06
CA PHE A 298 -14.07 3.35 -17.97
C PHE A 298 -13.25 2.57 -16.93
N ALA A 299 -12.24 1.79 -17.33
CA ALA A 299 -11.32 1.14 -16.40
C ALA A 299 -10.55 2.16 -15.53
N ALA A 300 -10.11 3.28 -16.13
CA ALA A 300 -9.46 4.36 -15.37
C ALA A 300 -10.43 5.02 -14.37
N VAL A 301 -11.67 5.26 -14.76
CA VAL A 301 -12.70 5.79 -13.84
C VAL A 301 -12.95 4.82 -12.68
N LEU A 302 -13.05 3.52 -12.95
CA LEU A 302 -13.18 2.50 -11.91
C LEU A 302 -11.99 2.50 -10.96
N TYR A 303 -10.77 2.73 -11.48
CA TYR A 303 -9.55 2.83 -10.65
C TYR A 303 -9.64 3.98 -9.64
N LEU A 304 -10.11 5.14 -10.05
CA LEU A 304 -10.28 6.30 -9.18
C LEU A 304 -11.42 6.09 -8.16
N ILE A 305 -12.53 5.49 -8.59
CA ILE A 305 -13.67 5.18 -7.72
C ILE A 305 -13.28 4.14 -6.65
N ASP A 306 -12.49 3.13 -7.00
CA ASP A 306 -12.02 2.14 -6.05
C ASP A 306 -11.17 2.78 -4.93
N HIS A 307 -10.27 3.68 -5.30
CA HIS A 307 -9.46 4.40 -4.32
C HIS A 307 -10.30 5.25 -3.35
N PHE A 308 -11.40 5.83 -3.84
CA PHE A 308 -12.35 6.53 -2.97
C PHE A 308 -12.98 5.58 -1.94
N PHE A 309 -13.49 4.45 -2.38
CA PHE A 309 -14.06 3.45 -1.46
C PHE A 309 -13.00 2.87 -0.54
N PHE A 310 -11.81 2.61 -1.05
CA PHE A 310 -10.70 2.09 -0.25
C PHE A 310 -10.27 3.05 0.88
N ALA A 311 -10.38 4.37 0.67
CA ALA A 311 -10.13 5.36 1.72
C ALA A 311 -11.11 5.20 2.89
N MET A 312 -12.32 4.67 2.67
CA MET A 312 -13.32 4.42 3.73
C MET A 312 -12.90 3.29 4.67
N ALA A 313 -11.92 2.45 4.32
CA ALA A 313 -11.33 1.45 5.22
C ALA A 313 -10.73 2.05 6.52
N ILE A 314 -10.55 3.37 6.58
CA ILE A 314 -10.28 4.10 7.83
C ILE A 314 -11.32 3.75 8.91
N ALA A 315 -12.57 3.47 8.53
CA ALA A 315 -13.63 3.08 9.45
C ALA A 315 -13.31 1.79 10.22
N ILE A 316 -12.50 0.85 9.67
CA ILE A 316 -12.05 -0.34 10.40
C ILE A 316 -11.13 0.06 11.57
N LYS A 317 -10.26 1.05 11.35
CA LYS A 317 -9.33 1.54 12.39
C LYS A 317 -10.08 2.30 13.49
N THR A 318 -11.03 3.15 13.13
CA THR A 318 -11.84 3.90 14.10
C THR A 318 -12.80 2.99 14.87
N TYR A 319 -13.35 1.96 14.21
CA TYR A 319 -14.09 0.90 14.88
C TYR A 319 -13.24 0.20 15.95
N PHE A 320 -12.03 -0.24 15.59
CA PHE A 320 -11.11 -0.86 16.54
C PHE A 320 -10.75 0.08 17.69
N GLN A 321 -10.48 1.34 17.41
CA GLN A 321 -10.17 2.33 18.44
C GLN A 321 -11.27 2.48 19.49
N LYS A 322 -12.54 2.31 19.11
CA LYS A 322 -13.68 2.41 20.01
C LYS A 322 -13.88 1.18 20.89
N ILE A 323 -13.63 -0.02 20.34
CA ILE A 323 -13.88 -1.28 21.03
C ILE A 323 -12.70 -1.80 21.84
N ALA A 324 -11.48 -1.34 21.53
CA ALA A 324 -10.27 -1.89 22.12
C ALA A 324 -9.94 -1.24 23.46
N ASP A 325 -9.43 -2.07 24.38
CA ASP A 325 -8.73 -1.59 25.54
C ASP A 325 -7.48 -0.80 25.08
N PRO A 326 -7.23 0.41 25.62
CA PRO A 326 -6.03 1.17 25.29
C PRO A 326 -4.71 0.39 25.47
N ALA A 327 -4.67 -0.53 26.45
CA ALA A 327 -3.50 -1.40 26.68
C ALA A 327 -3.27 -2.43 25.55
N ASP A 328 -4.32 -2.78 24.80
CA ASP A 328 -4.25 -3.77 23.71
C ASP A 328 -3.87 -3.17 22.35
N PHE A 329 -3.86 -1.83 22.19
CA PHE A 329 -3.65 -1.18 20.88
C PHE A 329 -2.39 -1.63 20.17
N ALA A 330 -1.24 -1.59 20.81
CA ALA A 330 0.04 -1.92 20.17
C ALA A 330 0.11 -3.40 19.77
N GLY A 331 -0.28 -4.30 20.70
CA GLY A 331 -0.25 -5.75 20.47
C GLY A 331 -1.21 -6.17 19.36
N THR A 332 -2.44 -5.67 19.39
CA THR A 332 -3.46 -6.01 18.38
C THR A 332 -3.16 -5.38 17.01
N SER A 333 -2.58 -4.18 16.97
CA SER A 333 -2.13 -3.57 15.72
C SER A 333 -1.03 -4.39 15.04
N SER A 334 -0.12 -4.98 15.82
CA SER A 334 0.90 -5.89 15.32
C SER A 334 0.29 -7.16 14.70
N VAL A 335 -0.73 -7.73 15.35
CA VAL A 335 -1.50 -8.88 14.79
C VAL A 335 -2.19 -8.49 13.49
N ALA A 336 -2.85 -7.35 13.45
CA ALA A 336 -3.51 -6.85 12.24
C ALA A 336 -2.52 -6.64 11.07
N PHE A 337 -1.33 -6.13 11.37
CA PHE A 337 -0.25 -5.98 10.39
C PHE A 337 0.20 -7.35 9.85
N THR A 338 0.38 -8.34 10.72
CA THR A 338 0.74 -9.71 10.33
C THR A 338 -0.35 -10.34 9.46
N ILE A 339 -1.62 -10.21 9.83
CA ILE A 339 -2.76 -10.71 9.03
C ILE A 339 -2.73 -10.11 7.62
N ASN A 340 -2.52 -8.80 7.50
CA ASN A 340 -2.42 -8.13 6.20
C ASN A 340 -1.30 -8.71 5.34
N HIS A 341 -0.11 -8.96 5.93
CA HIS A 341 1.04 -9.48 5.18
C HIS A 341 0.90 -10.96 4.81
N ILE A 342 0.25 -11.78 5.66
CA ILE A 342 -0.08 -13.16 5.28
C ILE A 342 -0.92 -13.16 4.00
N VAL A 343 -1.97 -12.36 3.98
CA VAL A 343 -2.85 -12.23 2.82
C VAL A 343 -2.09 -11.73 1.60
N ALA A 344 -1.24 -10.72 1.79
CA ALA A 344 -0.47 -10.09 0.73
C ALA A 344 0.61 -11.02 0.14
N VAL A 345 1.13 -11.98 0.91
CA VAL A 345 2.09 -12.98 0.43
C VAL A 345 1.40 -14.07 -0.40
N PHE A 346 0.24 -14.57 0.03
CA PHE A 346 -0.35 -15.74 -0.60
C PHE A 346 -1.31 -15.41 -1.76
N LEU A 347 -2.16 -14.39 -1.59
CA LEU A 347 -3.23 -14.15 -2.57
C LEU A 347 -2.75 -13.71 -3.96
N PRO A 348 -1.73 -12.84 -4.12
CA PRO A 348 -1.31 -12.45 -5.47
C PRO A 348 -0.82 -13.63 -6.30
N ALA A 349 -0.09 -14.58 -5.70
CA ALA A 349 0.36 -15.78 -6.41
C ALA A 349 -0.83 -16.67 -6.84
N VAL A 350 -1.81 -16.88 -5.94
CA VAL A 350 -3.01 -17.65 -6.25
C VAL A 350 -3.83 -16.96 -7.35
N PHE A 351 -4.04 -15.65 -7.24
CA PHE A 351 -4.78 -14.89 -8.26
C PHE A 351 -4.02 -14.79 -9.58
N GLY A 352 -2.71 -14.76 -9.56
CA GLY A 352 -1.90 -14.83 -10.77
C GLY A 352 -2.10 -16.14 -11.55
N LEU A 353 -2.26 -17.25 -10.84
CA LEU A 353 -2.62 -18.53 -11.48
C LEU A 353 -4.05 -18.51 -12.03
N ILE A 354 -5.02 -17.95 -11.29
CA ILE A 354 -6.40 -17.81 -11.76
C ILE A 354 -6.45 -16.88 -12.99
N TRP A 355 -5.63 -15.82 -13.01
CA TRP A 355 -5.54 -14.88 -14.12
C TRP A 355 -5.24 -15.55 -15.45
N LEU A 356 -4.39 -16.59 -15.47
CA LEU A 356 -4.05 -17.33 -16.68
C LEU A 356 -5.27 -17.99 -17.34
N TYR A 357 -6.26 -18.37 -16.54
CA TYR A 357 -7.48 -19.01 -17.03
C TYR A 357 -8.58 -17.98 -17.33
N SER A 358 -8.75 -17.02 -16.47
CA SER A 358 -9.82 -16.02 -16.58
C SER A 358 -9.51 -14.77 -15.75
N PRO A 359 -8.99 -13.69 -16.34
CA PRO A 359 -8.82 -12.41 -15.65
C PRO A 359 -10.12 -11.90 -14.99
N PRO A 360 -11.32 -12.01 -15.61
CA PRO A 360 -12.58 -11.64 -14.96
C PRO A 360 -12.85 -12.36 -13.65
N MET A 361 -12.43 -13.63 -13.52
CA MET A 361 -12.67 -14.43 -12.33
C MET A 361 -11.99 -13.83 -11.08
N VAL A 362 -10.80 -13.22 -11.23
CA VAL A 362 -10.10 -12.55 -10.13
C VAL A 362 -10.94 -11.41 -9.55
N PHE A 363 -11.58 -10.63 -10.42
CA PHE A 363 -12.47 -9.54 -9.98
C PHE A 363 -13.80 -10.05 -9.42
N ILE A 364 -14.36 -11.14 -9.96
CA ILE A 364 -15.55 -11.78 -9.39
C ILE A 364 -15.27 -12.27 -7.98
N ILE A 365 -14.11 -12.89 -7.73
CA ILE A 365 -13.69 -13.28 -6.38
C ILE A 365 -13.56 -12.03 -5.49
N GLY A 366 -13.06 -10.92 -6.03
CA GLY A 366 -13.03 -9.62 -5.35
C GLY A 366 -14.41 -9.15 -4.92
N ALA A 367 -15.40 -9.26 -5.81
CA ALA A 367 -16.80 -8.94 -5.51
C ALA A 367 -17.39 -9.87 -4.42
N ILE A 368 -17.04 -11.16 -4.46
CA ILE A 368 -17.44 -12.13 -3.41
C ILE A 368 -16.83 -11.73 -2.06
N PHE A 369 -15.53 -11.40 -2.03
CA PHE A 369 -14.87 -10.93 -0.80
C PHE A 369 -15.48 -9.63 -0.27
N ALA A 370 -15.88 -8.71 -1.15
CA ALA A 370 -16.63 -7.51 -0.76
C ALA A 370 -18.02 -7.87 -0.20
N GLY A 371 -18.70 -8.86 -0.76
CA GLY A 371 -19.96 -9.40 -0.24
C GLY A 371 -19.81 -10.01 1.15
N ILE A 372 -18.78 -10.83 1.37
CA ILE A 372 -18.47 -11.37 2.71
C ILE A 372 -18.19 -10.23 3.69
N SER A 373 -17.42 -9.22 3.25
CA SER A 373 -17.14 -8.04 4.08
C SER A 373 -18.40 -7.26 4.43
N LEU A 374 -19.36 -7.17 3.51
CA LEU A 374 -20.66 -6.55 3.76
C LEU A 374 -21.44 -7.30 4.85
N LEU A 375 -21.44 -8.63 4.81
CA LEU A 375 -22.04 -9.45 5.87
C LEU A 375 -21.37 -9.20 7.23
N LEU A 376 -20.05 -9.13 7.26
CA LEU A 376 -19.30 -8.78 8.47
C LEU A 376 -19.62 -7.35 8.95
N ALA A 377 -19.81 -6.38 8.05
CA ALA A 377 -20.16 -5.00 8.41
C ALA A 377 -21.53 -4.89 9.05
N PHE A 378 -22.48 -5.76 8.69
CA PHE A 378 -23.77 -5.83 9.38
C PHE A 378 -23.65 -6.27 10.85
N ASN A 379 -22.56 -6.97 11.19
CA ASN A 379 -22.29 -7.37 12.57
C ASN A 379 -21.58 -6.29 13.41
N VAL A 380 -21.10 -5.20 12.79
CA VAL A 380 -20.57 -4.04 13.51
C VAL A 380 -21.75 -3.32 14.22
N PRO A 381 -21.68 -3.04 15.53
CA PRO A 381 -22.71 -2.30 16.23
C PRO A 381 -22.88 -0.87 15.69
N ARG A 382 -24.07 -0.27 15.87
CA ARG A 382 -24.29 1.14 15.51
C ARG A 382 -23.45 2.11 16.34
N HIS A 383 -23.24 1.73 17.59
CA HIS A 383 -22.40 2.46 18.55
C HIS A 383 -21.40 1.46 19.15
N PRO A 384 -20.29 1.22 18.43
CA PRO A 384 -19.27 0.30 18.93
C PRO A 384 -18.58 0.91 20.16
N ASP A 385 -18.39 0.07 21.17
CA ASP A 385 -17.76 0.43 22.43
C ASP A 385 -17.18 -0.83 23.09
N GLN A 386 -16.39 -0.67 24.16
CA GLN A 386 -15.93 -1.78 24.98
C GLN A 386 -17.13 -2.53 25.60
N GLY A 387 -17.21 -3.85 25.39
CA GLY A 387 -18.37 -4.67 25.77
C GLY A 387 -19.50 -4.68 24.74
N ASN A 388 -19.43 -3.87 23.69
CA ASN A 388 -20.34 -3.84 22.55
C ASN A 388 -19.57 -3.91 21.23
N GLU A 389 -18.65 -4.89 21.15
CA GLU A 389 -17.75 -5.07 20.01
C GLU A 389 -18.49 -5.60 18.77
N VAL A 390 -19.47 -6.48 18.97
CA VAL A 390 -20.21 -7.15 17.90
C VAL A 390 -21.71 -7.24 18.22
N MET A 391 -22.55 -7.32 17.19
CA MET A 391 -23.99 -7.59 17.39
C MET A 391 -24.25 -9.06 17.68
N ILE A 392 -23.57 -9.97 16.97
CA ILE A 392 -23.71 -11.43 17.10
C ILE A 392 -22.31 -12.01 17.32
N GLY A 393 -22.16 -12.84 18.37
CA GLY A 393 -20.92 -13.53 18.69
C GLY A 393 -20.35 -13.17 20.06
N HIS A 394 -19.09 -13.55 20.30
CA HIS A 394 -18.42 -13.33 21.57
C HIS A 394 -18.14 -11.83 21.79
N ARG A 395 -18.65 -11.32 22.91
CA ARG A 395 -18.43 -9.95 23.41
C ARG A 395 -17.47 -9.96 24.58
N GLY A 396 -16.69 -8.90 24.75
CA GLY A 396 -15.89 -8.70 25.94
C GLY A 396 -16.78 -8.42 27.16
N ILE A 397 -16.27 -8.73 28.36
CA ILE A 397 -16.87 -8.27 29.60
C ILE A 397 -16.47 -6.79 29.76
N PRO A 398 -17.41 -5.87 30.03
CA PRO A 398 -17.06 -4.48 30.31
C PRO A 398 -16.06 -4.38 31.45
N ALA A 399 -15.07 -3.50 31.36
CA ALA A 399 -14.01 -3.35 32.36
C ALA A 399 -14.55 -3.01 33.77
N MET A 400 -15.73 -2.43 33.87
CA MET A 400 -16.39 -2.10 35.16
C MET A 400 -17.04 -3.29 35.89
N ALA A 401 -17.06 -4.49 35.31
CA ALA A 401 -17.62 -5.70 35.95
C ALA A 401 -16.53 -6.65 36.45
N ALA A 402 -15.27 -6.25 36.43
CA ALA A 402 -14.12 -7.06 36.82
C ALA A 402 -13.43 -6.58 38.13
N GLU A 403 -14.12 -5.71 38.94
CA GLU A 403 -13.73 -5.35 40.32
C GLU A 403 -14.45 -6.21 41.35
#